data_86ec6986837b8490429a2b84382b94fe
#
_entry.id   86ec6986837b8490429a2b84382b94fe
#
_cell.length_a   1.000
_cell.length_b   1.000
_cell.length_c   1.000
_cell.angle_alpha   90.00
_cell.angle_beta   90.00
_cell.angle_gamma   90.00
#
_symmetry.space_group_name_H-M   'P 1'
#
loop_
_entity.id
_entity.type
_entity.pdbx_description
1 polymer ?
#
loop_
_entity_poly.entity_id
_entity_poly.type
_entity_poly.pdbx_seq_one_letter_code
_entity_poly.pdbx_strand_id
1 'polypeptide(L)'
;MSSTKQMHIAAFLMRHGHHVAAWRHPDTDLASNPFTLFREQVQSAERACLDAVFFADSLALTNGIPALEPLTLLSALAASTSHIGLIGTATTTYNEPYTVARQFASLDLISEGRAGWNLVTSDNAAEAANFGR
;
A
#
# COMPACT_ATOMS: atom_id res chain seq x y z
N MET A 1 -25.80 25.93 -5.29
CA MET A 1 -24.48 26.09 -4.63
C MET A 1 -23.44 25.48 -5.56
N SER A 2 -22.52 26.29 -6.10
CA SER A 2 -21.44 25.78 -6.95
C SER A 2 -20.47 24.99 -6.06
N SER A 3 -20.39 23.68 -6.26
CA SER A 3 -19.35 22.86 -5.63
C SER A 3 -18.00 23.32 -6.20
N THR A 4 -17.16 23.90 -5.38
CA THR A 4 -15.76 24.14 -5.75
C THR A 4 -15.10 22.79 -6.01
N LYS A 5 -14.66 22.57 -7.25
CA LYS A 5 -13.89 21.37 -7.59
C LYS A 5 -12.59 21.37 -6.81
N GLN A 6 -12.35 20.36 -6.01
CA GLN A 6 -11.08 20.13 -5.30
C GLN A 6 -10.27 19.06 -6.02
N MET A 7 -8.97 19.23 -6.03
CA MET A 7 -8.03 18.22 -6.47
C MET A 7 -7.68 17.33 -5.27
N HIS A 8 -7.74 16.02 -5.46
CA HIS A 8 -7.31 15.04 -4.44
C HIS A 8 -5.91 14.54 -4.79
N ILE A 9 -5.04 14.48 -3.79
CA ILE A 9 -3.64 14.09 -3.95
C ILE A 9 -3.35 12.89 -3.08
N ALA A 10 -2.89 11.80 -3.70
CA ALA A 10 -2.40 10.62 -3.00
C ALA A 10 -0.89 10.45 -3.20
N ALA A 11 -0.20 10.01 -2.14
CA ALA A 11 1.21 9.64 -2.24
C ALA A 11 1.33 8.14 -2.51
N PHE A 12 1.99 7.77 -3.60
CA PHE A 12 2.40 6.39 -3.85
C PHE A 12 3.72 6.13 -3.11
N LEU A 13 3.70 5.25 -2.12
CA LEU A 13 4.85 5.00 -1.26
C LEU A 13 5.56 3.70 -1.62
N MET A 14 6.89 3.78 -1.73
CA MET A 14 7.77 2.63 -1.93
C MET A 14 8.98 2.75 -0.99
N ARG A 15 9.43 1.61 -0.44
CA ARG A 15 10.52 1.57 0.54
C ARG A 15 11.79 2.28 0.09
N HIS A 16 12.14 2.16 -1.18
CA HIS A 16 13.39 2.65 -1.76
C HIS A 16 13.19 3.68 -2.87
N GLY A 17 11.97 4.26 -2.99
CA GLY A 17 11.63 5.19 -4.06
C GLY A 17 11.27 4.51 -5.38
N HIS A 18 10.88 5.30 -6.38
CA HIS A 18 10.28 4.82 -7.64
C HIS A 18 11.29 4.55 -8.76
N HIS A 19 12.51 5.03 -8.64
CA HIS A 19 13.53 4.78 -9.65
C HIS A 19 13.98 3.31 -9.59
N VAL A 20 14.10 2.64 -10.74
CA VAL A 20 14.45 1.22 -10.85
C VAL A 20 15.74 0.83 -10.12
N ALA A 21 16.68 1.75 -9.98
CA ALA A 21 17.95 1.55 -9.25
C ALA A 21 18.00 2.27 -7.90
N ALA A 22 16.87 2.80 -7.39
CA ALA A 22 16.84 3.57 -6.13
C ALA A 22 17.38 2.78 -4.94
N TRP A 23 17.15 1.46 -4.92
CA TRP A 23 17.68 0.55 -3.89
C TRP A 23 19.22 0.51 -3.80
N ARG A 24 19.93 0.97 -4.85
CA ARG A 24 21.41 1.06 -4.89
C ARG A 24 21.93 2.40 -4.40
N HIS A 25 21.06 3.38 -4.14
CA HIS A 25 21.50 4.68 -3.68
C HIS A 25 22.12 4.56 -2.28
N PRO A 26 23.28 5.19 -2.00
CA PRO A 26 23.99 5.03 -0.72
C PRO A 26 23.14 5.46 0.48
N ASP A 27 22.23 6.41 0.32
CA ASP A 27 21.33 6.86 1.39
C ASP A 27 20.08 6.00 1.54
N THR A 28 19.91 4.95 0.72
CA THR A 28 18.76 4.05 0.85
C THR A 28 18.95 3.11 2.03
N ASP A 29 18.14 3.27 3.04
CA ASP A 29 18.14 2.38 4.20
C ASP A 29 17.27 1.14 3.94
N LEU A 30 17.96 0.03 3.65
CA LEU A 30 17.33 -1.30 3.53
C LEU A 30 17.47 -2.14 4.80
N ALA A 31 18.23 -1.67 5.81
CA ALA A 31 18.47 -2.40 7.05
C ALA A 31 17.39 -2.13 8.10
N SER A 32 16.81 -0.93 8.11
CA SER A 32 15.76 -0.56 9.06
C SER A 32 14.46 -1.32 8.83
N ASN A 33 13.68 -1.44 9.90
CA ASN A 33 12.35 -2.04 9.83
C ASN A 33 11.46 -1.25 8.85
N PRO A 34 10.96 -1.88 7.77
CA PRO A 34 10.17 -1.18 6.76
C PRO A 34 8.87 -0.59 7.32
N PHE A 35 8.28 -1.19 8.34
CA PHE A 35 7.07 -0.64 8.98
C PHE A 35 7.34 0.73 9.63
N THR A 36 8.46 0.88 10.32
CA THR A 36 8.82 2.17 10.96
C THR A 36 8.94 3.27 9.91
N LEU A 37 9.63 3.00 8.81
CA LEU A 37 9.77 3.93 7.69
C LEU A 37 8.41 4.33 7.12
N PHE A 38 7.57 3.35 6.79
CA PHE A 38 6.25 3.63 6.21
C PHE A 38 5.33 4.39 7.19
N ARG A 39 5.37 4.05 8.47
CA ARG A 39 4.61 4.78 9.49
C ARG A 39 5.00 6.27 9.53
N GLU A 40 6.28 6.57 9.51
CA GLU A 40 6.79 7.96 9.52
C GLU A 40 6.40 8.71 8.24
N GLN A 41 6.51 8.06 7.08
CA GLN A 41 6.09 8.63 5.79
C GLN A 41 4.58 8.92 5.76
N VAL A 42 3.75 7.97 6.19
CA VAL A 42 2.29 8.12 6.20
C VAL A 42 1.84 9.20 7.18
N GLN A 43 2.42 9.24 8.38
CA GLN A 43 2.14 10.31 9.33
C GLN A 43 2.60 11.68 8.82
N SER A 44 3.70 11.73 8.07
CA SER A 44 4.14 12.97 7.41
C SER A 44 3.17 13.42 6.31
N ALA A 45 2.69 12.47 5.49
CA ALA A 45 1.68 12.74 4.46
C ALA A 45 0.35 13.23 5.09
N GLU A 46 -0.07 12.63 6.21
CA GLU A 46 -1.25 13.06 6.96
C GLU A 46 -1.10 14.47 7.51
N ARG A 47 0.04 14.80 8.13
CA ARG A 47 0.33 16.17 8.59
C ARG A 47 0.38 17.18 7.44
N ALA A 48 0.78 16.76 6.25
CA ALA A 48 0.79 17.57 5.04
C ALA A 48 -0.58 17.67 4.35
N CYS A 49 -1.63 17.10 4.98
CA CYS A 49 -3.00 17.11 4.47
C CYS A 49 -3.16 16.47 3.07
N LEU A 50 -2.36 15.43 2.76
CA LEU A 50 -2.65 14.60 1.60
C LEU A 50 -3.92 13.79 1.84
N ASP A 51 -4.69 13.56 0.76
CA ASP A 51 -5.97 12.83 0.87
C ASP A 51 -5.77 11.34 1.13
N ALA A 52 -4.73 10.73 0.57
CA ALA A 52 -4.48 9.30 0.72
C ALA A 52 -3.00 8.92 0.56
N VAL A 53 -2.68 7.72 1.03
CA VAL A 53 -1.47 6.98 0.64
C VAL A 53 -1.86 5.74 -0.13
N PHE A 54 -0.98 5.31 -1.03
CA PHE A 54 -1.18 4.16 -1.90
C PHE A 54 0.02 3.23 -1.84
N PHE A 55 -0.25 1.93 -1.70
CA PHE A 55 0.76 0.88 -1.71
C PHE A 55 0.48 -0.13 -2.82
N ALA A 56 1.45 -0.30 -3.71
CA ALA A 56 1.44 -1.40 -4.68
C ALA A 56 1.76 -2.73 -4.00
N ASP A 57 1.37 -3.81 -4.64
CA ASP A 57 1.73 -5.17 -4.26
C ASP A 57 2.43 -5.90 -5.40
N SER A 58 3.27 -6.85 -5.03
CA SER A 58 3.81 -7.87 -5.91
C SER A 58 3.84 -9.19 -5.15
N LEU A 59 3.17 -10.20 -5.69
CA LEU A 59 3.11 -11.54 -5.10
C LEU A 59 4.37 -12.38 -5.38
N ALA A 60 5.37 -11.77 -6.01
CA ALA A 60 6.69 -12.35 -6.19
C ALA A 60 7.77 -11.42 -5.63
N LEU A 61 8.77 -11.99 -4.96
CA LEU A 61 9.92 -11.22 -4.50
C LEU A 61 10.73 -10.73 -5.70
N THR A 62 10.72 -9.43 -5.93
CA THR A 62 11.51 -8.78 -6.95
C THR A 62 12.80 -8.26 -6.32
N ASN A 63 13.94 -8.57 -6.92
CA ASN A 63 15.28 -8.13 -6.47
C ASN A 63 15.66 -8.57 -5.04
N GLY A 64 15.00 -9.58 -4.47
CA GLY A 64 15.31 -10.09 -3.12
C GLY A 64 15.03 -9.11 -1.98
N ILE A 65 14.32 -8.03 -2.23
CA ILE A 65 13.97 -7.04 -1.19
C ILE A 65 12.60 -7.43 -0.62
N PRO A 66 12.52 -7.74 0.69
CA PRO A 66 11.25 -8.05 1.32
C PRO A 66 10.29 -6.86 1.26
N ALA A 67 9.07 -7.11 0.80
CA ALA A 67 7.96 -6.18 0.84
C ALA A 67 6.97 -6.59 1.94
N LEU A 68 6.28 -5.61 2.52
CA LEU A 68 5.14 -5.88 3.40
C LEU A 68 3.88 -6.01 2.55
N GLU A 69 3.06 -7.00 2.87
CA GLU A 69 1.75 -7.20 2.24
C GLU A 69 0.85 -6.00 2.56
N PRO A 70 0.22 -5.35 1.56
CA PRO A 70 -0.43 -4.06 1.73
C PRO A 70 -1.56 -4.04 2.77
N LEU A 71 -2.43 -5.04 2.82
CA LEU A 71 -3.58 -5.02 3.76
C LEU A 71 -3.13 -5.20 5.20
N THR A 72 -2.13 -6.03 5.44
CA THR A 72 -1.50 -6.18 6.76
C THR A 72 -0.82 -4.89 7.19
N LEU A 73 -0.06 -4.26 6.27
CA LEU A 73 0.59 -2.98 6.50
C LEU A 73 -0.43 -1.88 6.81
N LEU A 74 -1.45 -1.75 5.98
CA LEU A 74 -2.48 -0.71 6.14
C LEU A 74 -3.29 -0.87 7.42
N SER A 75 -3.56 -2.11 7.86
CA SER A 75 -4.23 -2.35 9.15
C SER A 75 -3.40 -1.83 10.32
N ALA A 76 -2.09 -2.00 10.29
CA ALA A 76 -1.18 -1.45 11.30
C ALA A 76 -1.07 0.08 11.21
N LEU A 77 -1.06 0.64 9.99
CA LEU A 77 -1.02 2.08 9.75
C LEU A 77 -2.34 2.77 10.17
N ALA A 78 -3.48 2.11 9.98
CA ALA A 78 -4.78 2.62 10.40
C ALA A 78 -4.81 2.94 11.91
N ALA A 79 -4.15 2.11 12.73
CA ALA A 79 -4.04 2.32 14.17
C ALA A 79 -3.13 3.50 14.56
N SER A 80 -2.35 4.04 13.64
CA SER A 80 -1.38 5.13 13.87
C SER A 80 -1.69 6.42 13.09
N THR A 81 -2.85 6.48 12.44
CA THR A 81 -3.35 7.62 11.64
C THR A 81 -4.83 7.86 11.93
N SER A 82 -5.33 9.06 11.59
CA SER A 82 -6.71 9.46 11.92
C SER A 82 -7.53 9.94 10.72
N HIS A 83 -6.90 10.44 9.65
CA HIS A 83 -7.61 11.13 8.57
C HIS A 83 -7.24 10.65 7.18
N ILE A 84 -5.98 10.26 6.95
CA ILE A 84 -5.48 9.92 5.62
C ILE A 84 -6.12 8.63 5.08
N GLY A 85 -6.52 8.65 3.81
CA GLY A 85 -7.02 7.47 3.11
C GLY A 85 -5.93 6.43 2.92
N LEU A 86 -6.29 5.16 3.05
CA LEU A 86 -5.40 4.01 3.05
C LEU A 86 -5.72 3.10 1.87
N ILE A 87 -4.97 3.23 0.76
CA ILE A 87 -5.24 2.50 -0.48
C ILE A 87 -4.25 1.35 -0.63
N GLY A 88 -4.76 0.13 -0.63
CA GLY A 88 -3.96 -1.09 -0.81
C GLY A 88 -4.26 -1.79 -2.13
N THR A 89 -3.21 -2.31 -2.77
CA THR A 89 -3.35 -3.18 -3.92
C THR A 89 -3.70 -4.60 -3.47
N ALA A 90 -4.67 -5.21 -4.15
CA ALA A 90 -4.92 -6.64 -4.06
C ALA A 90 -5.35 -7.16 -5.43
N THR A 91 -4.69 -8.22 -5.91
CA THR A 91 -5.03 -8.84 -7.18
C THR A 91 -6.26 -9.73 -7.08
N THR A 92 -7.07 -9.74 -8.12
CA THR A 92 -8.20 -10.66 -8.27
C THR A 92 -7.80 -12.02 -8.85
N THR A 93 -6.58 -12.13 -9.37
CA THR A 93 -6.13 -13.36 -10.06
C THR A 93 -5.92 -14.53 -9.09
N TYR A 94 -5.42 -14.27 -7.88
CA TYR A 94 -5.04 -15.32 -6.91
C TYR A 94 -5.77 -15.21 -5.58
N ASN A 95 -6.73 -14.30 -5.46
CA ASN A 95 -7.51 -14.12 -4.25
C ASN A 95 -8.97 -14.50 -4.48
N GLU A 96 -9.55 -15.19 -3.50
CA GLU A 96 -10.99 -15.47 -3.48
C GLU A 96 -11.78 -14.18 -3.17
N PRO A 97 -12.82 -13.86 -3.94
CA PRO A 97 -13.56 -12.60 -3.78
C PRO A 97 -14.10 -12.37 -2.36
N TYR A 98 -14.59 -13.42 -1.71
CA TYR A 98 -15.09 -13.32 -0.33
C TYR A 98 -13.98 -12.98 0.66
N THR A 99 -12.78 -13.55 0.49
CA THR A 99 -11.63 -13.29 1.34
C THR A 99 -11.20 -11.83 1.24
N VAL A 100 -11.05 -11.31 0.01
CA VAL A 100 -10.70 -9.91 -0.23
C VAL A 100 -11.76 -8.97 0.35
N ALA A 101 -13.05 -9.26 0.11
CA ALA A 101 -14.14 -8.45 0.65
C ALA A 101 -14.09 -8.36 2.18
N ARG A 102 -13.85 -9.50 2.88
CA ARG A 102 -13.70 -9.52 4.34
C ARG A 102 -12.51 -8.70 4.83
N GLN A 103 -11.38 -8.81 4.15
CA GLN A 103 -10.15 -8.10 4.53
C GLN A 103 -10.34 -6.59 4.39
N PHE A 104 -10.87 -6.11 3.25
CA PHE A 104 -11.15 -4.69 3.06
C PHE A 104 -12.23 -4.16 3.99
N ALA A 105 -13.31 -4.93 4.23
CA ALA A 105 -14.33 -4.54 5.21
C ALA A 105 -13.75 -4.43 6.64
N SER A 106 -12.81 -5.29 7.00
CA SER A 106 -12.12 -5.22 8.29
C SER A 106 -11.22 -3.98 8.37
N LEU A 107 -10.44 -3.72 7.31
CA LEU A 107 -9.61 -2.53 7.22
C LEU A 107 -10.46 -1.25 7.28
N ASP A 108 -11.59 -1.24 6.61
CA ASP A 108 -12.52 -0.10 6.61
C ASP A 108 -13.07 0.19 8.00
N LEU A 109 -13.49 -0.85 8.72
CA LEU A 109 -13.92 -0.72 10.12
C LEU A 109 -12.79 -0.24 11.04
N ILE A 110 -11.59 -0.81 10.92
CA ILE A 110 -10.42 -0.40 11.73
C ILE A 110 -10.03 1.05 11.46
N SER A 111 -10.12 1.48 10.21
CA SER A 111 -9.73 2.81 9.76
C SER A 111 -10.86 3.85 9.83
N GLU A 112 -12.07 3.47 10.27
CA GLU A 112 -13.24 4.36 10.32
C GLU A 112 -13.61 4.94 8.94
N GLY A 113 -13.68 4.07 7.92
CA GLY A 113 -14.14 4.44 6.57
C GLY A 113 -13.06 5.02 5.66
N ARG A 114 -11.77 4.75 5.92
CA ARG A 114 -10.64 5.28 5.14
C ARG A 114 -10.00 4.26 4.19
N ALA A 115 -10.52 3.04 4.09
CA ALA A 115 -9.97 2.00 3.25
C ALA A 115 -10.26 2.25 1.76
N GLY A 116 -9.26 2.01 0.91
CA GLY A 116 -9.38 2.03 -0.54
C GLY A 116 -8.76 0.80 -1.17
N TRP A 117 -9.35 0.30 -2.23
CA TRP A 117 -8.85 -0.86 -2.97
C TRP A 117 -8.37 -0.48 -4.36
N ASN A 118 -7.08 -0.69 -4.62
CA ASN A 118 -6.54 -0.74 -5.96
C ASN A 118 -6.70 -2.16 -6.51
N LEU A 119 -7.79 -2.37 -7.26
CA LEU A 119 -8.12 -3.64 -7.87
C LEU A 119 -7.27 -3.86 -9.12
N VAL A 120 -6.49 -4.94 -9.13
CA VAL A 120 -5.62 -5.30 -10.24
C VAL A 120 -5.79 -6.77 -10.64
N THR A 121 -5.26 -7.12 -11.80
CA THR A 121 -5.01 -8.50 -12.23
C THR A 121 -3.50 -8.72 -12.32
N SER A 122 -3.05 -9.95 -12.05
CA SER A 122 -1.64 -10.33 -12.17
C SER A 122 -1.38 -10.99 -13.52
N ASP A 123 -0.26 -10.62 -14.13
CA ASP A 123 0.23 -11.16 -15.42
C ASP A 123 1.66 -11.70 -15.33
N ASN A 124 2.24 -11.72 -14.13
CA ASN A 124 3.63 -12.09 -13.89
C ASN A 124 3.78 -13.62 -13.67
N ALA A 125 4.62 -14.28 -14.49
CA ALA A 125 4.87 -15.71 -14.38
C ALA A 125 5.49 -16.12 -13.02
N ALA A 126 6.30 -15.26 -12.40
CA ALA A 126 6.87 -15.54 -11.07
C ALA A 126 5.79 -15.51 -9.98
N GLU A 127 4.79 -14.67 -10.12
CA GLU A 127 3.61 -14.68 -9.22
C GLU A 127 2.80 -15.97 -9.44
N ALA A 128 2.53 -16.35 -10.69
CA ALA A 128 1.81 -17.58 -11.02
C ALA A 128 2.48 -18.82 -10.39
N ALA A 129 3.80 -18.90 -10.43
CA ALA A 129 4.57 -20.01 -9.86
C ALA A 129 4.37 -20.14 -8.33
N ASN A 130 4.20 -19.05 -7.61
CA ASN A 130 3.92 -19.08 -6.16
C ASN A 130 2.55 -19.67 -5.83
N PHE A 131 1.65 -19.74 -6.80
CA PHE A 131 0.31 -20.35 -6.67
C PHE A 131 0.18 -21.67 -7.43
N GLY A 132 1.29 -22.27 -7.89
CA GLY A 132 1.29 -23.55 -8.61
C GLY A 132 0.64 -23.48 -9.99
N ARG A 133 0.71 -22.35 -10.64
CA ARG A 133 0.09 -22.09 -11.95
C ARG A 133 1.13 -21.69 -13.00
#